data_874d954d67b35a89e24537855398a19c
#
_entry.id   874d954d67b35a89e24537855398a19c
#
_cell.length_a   1.000
_cell.length_b   1.000
_cell.length_c   1.000
_cell.angle_alpha   90.00
_cell.angle_beta   90.00
_cell.angle_gamma   90.00
#
_symmetry.space_group_name_H-M   'P 1'
#
loop_
_entity.id
_entity.type
_entity.pdbx_description
1 polymer ?
#
loop_
_entity_poly.entity_id
_entity_poly.type
_entity_poly.pdbx_seq_one_letter_code
_entity_poly.pdbx_strand_id
1 'polypeptide(L)'
;MRIRVFGAAIAALAMAAGAQAAFELPCKAGDRPCFIQAMRAHPARSAAFWKPSLSRPVTERLGPAPAELVEFLHLDNAANGFPEKPRASRLSADFMADVRGAIADLPPAVRRAFDATFAGVWFVDDLGGTGFTDMYSDASGNPVGGFIVLDAAVLGKFTANAWATWKENTPFKPAKAWKLEARIEGAATDDRRGAIRYILLHELGHVLSINRGVHPRWDIPPAEVPATARFPFFDLSWTIDRKGDRYASIFDAGFTAVRGGRFLKC
;
A
#
# COMPACT_ATOMS: atom_id res chain seq x y z
N MET A 1 57.56 27.96 29.48
CA MET A 1 56.60 27.76 28.39
C MET A 1 55.59 26.70 28.86
N ARG A 2 54.42 27.13 29.32
CA ARG A 2 53.39 26.21 29.90
C ARG A 2 52.31 25.98 28.83
N ILE A 3 52.20 24.73 28.36
CA ILE A 3 51.19 24.28 27.40
C ILE A 3 49.92 23.97 28.19
N ARG A 4 48.81 24.68 27.94
CA ARG A 4 47.48 24.40 28.41
C ARG A 4 46.78 23.45 27.42
N VAL A 5 46.47 22.24 27.86
CA VAL A 5 45.65 21.29 27.13
C VAL A 5 44.20 21.62 27.42
N PHE A 6 43.42 22.03 26.44
CA PHE A 6 41.99 22.18 26.50
C PHE A 6 41.35 20.80 26.24
N GLY A 7 40.78 20.20 27.26
CA GLY A 7 39.95 19.03 27.10
C GLY A 7 38.57 19.41 26.55
N ALA A 8 38.23 18.96 25.35
CA ALA A 8 36.89 19.08 24.79
C ALA A 8 36.02 17.95 25.37
N ALA A 9 35.05 18.32 26.17
CA ALA A 9 34.01 17.38 26.63
C ALA A 9 33.03 17.12 25.48
N ILE A 10 33.03 15.91 24.93
CA ILE A 10 32.02 15.46 23.99
C ILE A 10 30.79 15.04 24.81
N ALA A 11 29.75 15.86 24.80
CA ALA A 11 28.45 15.50 25.34
C ALA A 11 27.76 14.54 24.36
N ALA A 12 27.73 13.25 24.74
CA ALA A 12 26.93 12.25 24.03
C ALA A 12 25.45 12.51 24.32
N LEU A 13 24.71 13.07 23.33
CA LEU A 13 23.25 13.07 23.37
C LEU A 13 22.78 11.62 23.18
N ALA A 14 22.40 10.97 24.26
CA ALA A 14 21.62 9.74 24.20
C ALA A 14 20.23 10.08 23.68
N MET A 15 19.96 9.79 22.41
CA MET A 15 18.59 9.76 21.91
C MET A 15 17.87 8.62 22.59
N ALA A 16 17.02 8.94 23.55
CA ALA A 16 16.04 8.01 24.10
C ALA A 16 15.13 7.57 22.95
N ALA A 17 15.27 6.34 22.51
CA ALA A 17 14.26 5.69 21.68
C ALA A 17 13.00 5.58 22.52
N GLY A 18 12.09 6.54 22.41
CA GLY A 18 10.78 6.48 23.04
C GLY A 18 10.09 5.20 22.55
N ALA A 19 9.80 4.29 23.46
CA ALA A 19 8.90 3.18 23.18
C ALA A 19 7.57 3.79 22.75
N GLN A 20 7.24 3.63 21.46
CA GLN A 20 5.94 4.04 20.95
C GLN A 20 4.89 3.21 21.70
N ALA A 21 4.02 3.86 22.44
CA ALA A 21 2.91 3.18 23.11
C ALA A 21 2.17 2.32 22.08
N ALA A 22 1.90 1.06 22.41
CA ALA A 22 1.17 0.18 21.52
C ALA A 22 -0.20 0.81 21.22
N PHE A 23 -0.51 1.00 19.94
CA PHE A 23 -1.82 1.50 19.52
C PHE A 23 -2.89 0.49 19.94
N GLU A 24 -3.86 0.95 20.75
CA GLU A 24 -4.99 0.14 21.16
C GLU A 24 -6.10 0.25 20.11
N LEU A 25 -6.55 -0.91 19.61
CA LEU A 25 -7.65 -0.95 18.66
C LEU A 25 -8.95 -0.48 19.31
N PRO A 26 -9.71 0.44 18.68
CA PRO A 26 -10.93 1.01 19.28
C PRO A 26 -12.12 0.05 19.26
N CYS A 27 -12.00 -1.08 18.54
CA CYS A 27 -13.07 -2.02 18.29
C CYS A 27 -12.74 -3.41 18.83
N LYS A 28 -13.76 -4.19 19.16
CA LYS A 28 -13.60 -5.61 19.53
C LYS A 28 -13.15 -6.43 18.32
N ALA A 29 -12.36 -7.47 18.57
CA ALA A 29 -11.95 -8.40 17.53
C ALA A 29 -13.18 -8.98 16.80
N GLY A 30 -13.15 -8.95 15.47
CA GLY A 30 -14.25 -9.41 14.61
C GLY A 30 -15.36 -8.39 14.35
N ASP A 31 -15.37 -7.24 15.03
CA ASP A 31 -16.35 -6.17 14.78
C ASP A 31 -15.95 -5.34 13.55
N ARG A 32 -16.07 -5.96 12.38
CA ARG A 32 -15.72 -5.34 11.10
C ARG A 32 -16.44 -4.00 10.85
N PRO A 33 -17.76 -3.86 11.12
CA PRO A 33 -18.44 -2.57 10.95
C PRO A 33 -17.80 -1.44 11.77
N CYS A 34 -17.45 -1.70 13.03
CA CYS A 34 -16.76 -0.74 13.89
C CYS A 34 -15.41 -0.32 13.28
N PHE A 35 -14.59 -1.28 12.84
CA PHE A 35 -13.29 -0.99 12.20
C PHE A 35 -13.45 -0.16 10.92
N ILE A 36 -14.42 -0.48 10.06
CA ILE A 36 -14.71 0.30 8.85
C ILE A 36 -15.08 1.75 9.19
N GLN A 37 -15.89 1.94 10.23
CA GLN A 37 -16.24 3.29 10.69
C GLN A 37 -15.02 4.04 11.23
N ALA A 38 -14.18 3.40 12.04
CA ALA A 38 -12.94 3.97 12.55
C ALA A 38 -11.99 4.37 11.42
N MET A 39 -11.83 3.52 10.40
CA MET A 39 -11.02 3.81 9.22
C MET A 39 -11.55 5.00 8.43
N ARG A 40 -12.87 5.09 8.22
CA ARG A 40 -13.50 6.23 7.51
C ARG A 40 -13.24 7.57 8.19
N ALA A 41 -13.19 7.58 9.52
CA ALA A 41 -12.93 8.78 10.33
C ALA A 41 -11.43 9.05 10.56
N HIS A 42 -10.55 8.15 10.10
CA HIS A 42 -9.13 8.22 10.42
C HIS A 42 -8.43 9.35 9.64
N PRO A 43 -7.46 10.09 10.25
CA PRO A 43 -6.72 11.16 9.59
C PRO A 43 -6.09 10.76 8.24
N ALA A 44 -5.55 9.55 8.11
CA ALA A 44 -4.96 9.05 6.87
C ALA A 44 -5.95 9.01 5.68
N ARG A 45 -7.27 9.08 5.93
CA ARG A 45 -8.32 9.18 4.90
C ARG A 45 -8.64 10.62 4.50
N SER A 46 -8.00 11.61 5.12
CA SER A 46 -8.25 13.03 4.88
C SER A 46 -7.15 13.66 4.02
N ALA A 47 -7.53 14.46 3.03
CA ALA A 47 -6.60 15.26 2.22
C ALA A 47 -5.80 16.26 3.09
N ALA A 48 -6.35 16.71 4.20
CA ALA A 48 -5.68 17.63 5.13
C ALA A 48 -4.42 17.00 5.73
N PHE A 49 -4.47 15.72 6.08
CA PHE A 49 -3.32 14.96 6.60
C PHE A 49 -2.17 14.89 5.58
N TRP A 50 -2.49 14.72 4.31
CA TRP A 50 -1.50 14.56 3.24
C TRP A 50 -0.97 15.89 2.66
N LYS A 51 -1.54 17.03 3.06
CA LYS A 51 -1.12 18.35 2.55
C LYS A 51 0.39 18.60 2.66
N PRO A 52 1.09 18.30 3.78
CA PRO A 52 2.54 18.47 3.86
C PRO A 52 3.32 17.60 2.87
N SER A 53 2.84 16.38 2.62
CA SER A 53 3.45 15.49 1.62
C SER A 53 3.23 16.01 0.21
N LEU A 54 2.01 16.39 -0.13
CA LEU A 54 1.63 16.91 -1.45
C LEU A 54 2.36 18.20 -1.83
N SER A 55 2.86 18.98 -0.86
CA SER A 55 3.65 20.19 -1.12
C SER A 55 5.10 19.90 -1.56
N ARG A 56 5.56 18.65 -1.47
CA ARG A 56 6.90 18.23 -1.90
C ARG A 56 6.87 17.66 -3.31
N PRO A 57 8.01 17.64 -4.05
CA PRO A 57 8.12 16.88 -5.29
C PRO A 57 7.77 15.40 -5.08
N VAL A 58 7.16 14.75 -6.08
CA VAL A 58 6.77 13.32 -6.01
C VAL A 58 7.94 12.43 -5.59
N THR A 59 9.13 12.72 -6.08
CA THR A 59 10.36 11.96 -5.78
C THR A 59 10.83 12.08 -4.32
N GLU A 60 10.24 12.98 -3.55
CA GLU A 60 10.53 13.21 -2.13
C GLU A 60 9.40 12.72 -1.19
N ARG A 61 8.28 12.29 -1.75
CA ARG A 61 7.13 11.76 -1.01
C ARG A 61 7.32 10.28 -0.69
N LEU A 62 8.42 9.96 0.00
CA LEU A 62 8.77 8.58 0.32
C LEU A 62 9.59 8.50 1.62
N GLY A 63 9.38 7.44 2.38
CA GLY A 63 10.05 7.22 3.65
C GLY A 63 9.35 6.21 4.55
N PRO A 64 9.79 6.07 5.81
CA PRO A 64 9.07 5.30 6.81
C PRO A 64 7.63 5.81 6.97
N ALA A 65 6.68 4.91 7.18
CA ALA A 65 5.29 5.31 7.40
C ALA A 65 5.15 6.20 8.64
N PRO A 66 4.42 7.33 8.58
CA PRO A 66 4.09 8.11 9.76
C PRO A 66 3.22 7.30 10.73
N ALA A 67 3.23 7.66 12.01
CA ALA A 67 2.56 6.91 13.06
C ALA A 67 1.06 6.72 12.79
N GLU A 68 0.39 7.77 12.35
CA GLU A 68 -1.04 7.73 12.02
C GLU A 68 -1.33 6.77 10.86
N LEU A 69 -0.43 6.67 9.88
CA LEU A 69 -0.60 5.69 8.81
C LEU A 69 -0.41 4.26 9.33
N VAL A 70 0.52 4.03 10.25
CA VAL A 70 0.69 2.72 10.91
C VAL A 70 -0.57 2.35 11.70
N GLU A 71 -1.16 3.28 12.43
CA GLU A 71 -2.43 3.07 13.15
C GLU A 71 -3.56 2.70 12.18
N PHE A 72 -3.67 3.41 11.06
CA PHE A 72 -4.63 3.09 10.00
C PHE A 72 -4.47 1.65 9.48
N LEU A 73 -3.23 1.21 9.25
CA LEU A 73 -2.95 -0.15 8.79
C LEU A 73 -3.30 -1.22 9.84
N HIS A 74 -3.17 -0.92 11.13
CA HIS A 74 -3.66 -1.80 12.19
C HIS A 74 -5.18 -1.95 12.15
N LEU A 75 -5.93 -0.87 11.90
CA LEU A 75 -7.39 -0.91 11.72
C LEU A 75 -7.77 -1.74 10.49
N ASP A 76 -7.08 -1.53 9.36
CA ASP A 76 -7.33 -2.26 8.13
C ASP A 76 -7.05 -3.76 8.28
N ASN A 77 -5.92 -4.13 8.89
CA ASN A 77 -5.60 -5.52 9.16
C ASN A 77 -6.65 -6.17 10.06
N ALA A 78 -7.06 -5.48 11.12
CA ALA A 78 -8.09 -5.98 12.03
C ALA A 78 -9.46 -6.13 11.33
N ALA A 79 -9.85 -5.16 10.50
CA ALA A 79 -11.10 -5.21 9.72
C ALA A 79 -11.14 -6.40 8.75
N ASN A 80 -9.98 -6.79 8.21
CA ASN A 80 -9.86 -7.85 7.21
C ASN A 80 -9.38 -9.19 7.80
N GLY A 81 -9.18 -9.27 9.12
CA GLY A 81 -8.78 -10.50 9.82
C GLY A 81 -7.32 -10.89 9.60
N PHE A 82 -6.45 -9.93 9.26
CA PHE A 82 -5.01 -10.14 9.17
C PHE A 82 -4.38 -10.06 10.57
N PRO A 83 -3.54 -11.03 10.96
CA PRO A 83 -2.90 -11.04 12.28
C PRO A 83 -1.67 -10.12 12.37
N GLU A 84 -1.14 -9.69 11.24
CA GLU A 84 0.09 -8.93 11.12
C GLU A 84 -0.03 -7.56 11.82
N LYS A 85 1.09 -7.10 12.38
CA LYS A 85 1.20 -5.85 13.14
C LYS A 85 2.16 -4.89 12.44
N PRO A 86 1.68 -4.11 11.47
CA PRO A 86 2.52 -3.16 10.75
C PRO A 86 3.25 -2.21 11.68
N ARG A 87 4.50 -1.92 11.37
CA ARG A 87 5.33 -0.92 12.04
C ARG A 87 6.17 -0.18 11.02
N ALA A 88 6.49 1.07 11.29
CA ALA A 88 7.33 1.87 10.41
C ALA A 88 8.70 1.19 10.22
N SER A 89 9.12 1.02 8.96
CA SER A 89 10.38 0.37 8.62
C SER A 89 11.60 1.22 8.95
N ARG A 90 12.69 0.55 9.33
CA ARG A 90 14.03 1.12 9.35
C ARG A 90 14.68 0.89 7.97
N LEU A 91 14.73 1.94 7.16
CA LEU A 91 15.20 1.86 5.78
C LEU A 91 16.71 2.06 5.70
N SER A 92 17.42 1.11 5.07
CA SER A 92 18.84 1.28 4.75
C SER A 92 19.04 2.25 3.59
N ALA A 93 20.24 2.84 3.52
CA ALA A 93 20.59 3.74 2.41
C ALA A 93 20.50 3.05 1.04
N ASP A 94 20.93 1.77 0.97
CA ASP A 94 20.87 0.97 -0.26
C ASP A 94 19.43 0.67 -0.69
N PHE A 95 18.56 0.30 0.27
CA PHE A 95 17.14 0.12 -0.03
C PHE A 95 16.52 1.39 -0.59
N MET A 96 16.82 2.53 0.04
CA MET A 96 16.31 3.83 -0.43
C MET A 96 16.90 4.27 -1.78
N ALA A 97 18.12 3.84 -2.10
CA ALA A 97 18.71 4.05 -3.43
C ALA A 97 17.93 3.26 -4.50
N ASP A 98 17.59 2.00 -4.23
CA ASP A 98 16.76 1.18 -5.13
C ASP A 98 15.36 1.77 -5.33
N VAL A 99 14.73 2.25 -4.24
CA VAL A 99 13.41 2.93 -4.33
C VAL A 99 13.48 4.18 -5.20
N ARG A 100 14.45 5.06 -4.97
CA ARG A 100 14.63 6.26 -5.79
C ARG A 100 14.93 5.91 -7.24
N GLY A 101 15.74 4.88 -7.46
CA GLY A 101 16.03 4.35 -8.79
C GLY A 101 14.77 3.85 -9.50
N ALA A 102 13.94 3.05 -8.80
CA ALA A 102 12.68 2.56 -9.35
C ALA A 102 11.72 3.69 -9.73
N ILE A 103 11.62 4.75 -8.90
CA ILE A 103 10.82 5.95 -9.21
C ILE A 103 11.40 6.72 -10.41
N ALA A 104 12.73 6.83 -10.50
CA ALA A 104 13.39 7.51 -11.61
C ALA A 104 13.18 6.77 -12.95
N ASP A 105 13.05 5.45 -12.92
CA ASP A 105 12.78 4.61 -14.09
C ASP A 105 11.32 4.73 -14.61
N LEU A 106 10.42 5.29 -13.82
CA LEU A 106 9.04 5.50 -14.27
C LEU A 106 9.01 6.47 -15.47
N PRO A 107 8.20 6.17 -16.51
CA PRO A 107 8.04 7.10 -17.63
C PRO A 107 7.66 8.51 -17.16
N PRO A 108 8.18 9.58 -17.76
CA PRO A 108 7.87 10.95 -17.36
C PRO A 108 6.38 11.28 -17.37
N ALA A 109 5.59 10.68 -18.29
CA ALA A 109 4.14 10.84 -18.35
C ALA A 109 3.46 10.26 -17.09
N VAL A 110 3.92 9.10 -16.63
CA VAL A 110 3.43 8.45 -15.40
C VAL A 110 3.71 9.35 -14.20
N ARG A 111 4.95 9.81 -14.05
CA ARG A 111 5.32 10.71 -12.93
C ARG A 111 4.48 11.98 -12.89
N ARG A 112 4.22 12.62 -14.04
CA ARG A 112 3.37 13.82 -14.12
C ARG A 112 1.91 13.53 -13.76
N ALA A 113 1.40 12.34 -14.10
CA ALA A 113 0.01 11.98 -13.82
C ALA A 113 -0.30 11.90 -12.32
N PHE A 114 0.73 11.71 -11.47
CA PHE A 114 0.59 11.54 -10.01
C PHE A 114 0.84 12.81 -9.20
N ASP A 115 1.39 13.86 -9.78
CA ASP A 115 1.91 15.00 -9.00
C ASP A 115 0.85 15.63 -8.08
N ALA A 116 -0.39 15.78 -8.54
CA ALA A 116 -1.45 16.41 -7.80
C ALA A 116 -2.23 15.46 -6.83
N THR A 117 -2.18 14.15 -7.04
CA THR A 117 -3.09 13.19 -6.40
C THR A 117 -2.40 12.09 -5.62
N PHE A 118 -1.09 11.99 -5.74
CA PHE A 118 -0.31 10.94 -5.09
C PHE A 118 0.40 11.46 -3.83
N ALA A 119 -0.02 10.96 -2.67
CA ALA A 119 0.53 11.38 -1.38
C ALA A 119 1.89 10.78 -1.04
N GLY A 120 2.30 9.71 -1.74
CA GLY A 120 3.64 9.14 -1.59
C GLY A 120 3.68 7.64 -1.41
N VAL A 121 4.92 7.12 -1.28
CA VAL A 121 5.23 5.73 -0.95
C VAL A 121 5.77 5.65 0.47
N TRP A 122 5.11 4.87 1.31
CA TRP A 122 5.41 4.74 2.72
C TRP A 122 5.79 3.30 3.05
N PHE A 123 6.82 3.12 3.84
CA PHE A 123 7.37 1.79 4.10
C PHE A 123 7.08 1.33 5.53
N VAL A 124 6.61 0.08 5.60
CA VAL A 124 6.40 -0.64 6.86
C VAL A 124 7.08 -1.99 6.80
N ASP A 125 7.21 -2.65 7.95
CA ASP A 125 7.44 -4.07 8.08
C ASP A 125 6.17 -4.72 8.60
N ASP A 126 5.96 -6.00 8.29
CA ASP A 126 4.83 -6.81 8.78
C ASP A 126 3.46 -6.30 8.31
N LEU A 127 3.37 -5.95 7.01
CA LEU A 127 2.13 -5.45 6.39
C LEU A 127 1.06 -6.54 6.23
N GLY A 128 1.48 -7.79 6.05
CA GLY A 128 0.60 -8.91 5.67
C GLY A 128 0.52 -9.15 4.15
N GLY A 129 1.27 -8.39 3.37
CA GLY A 129 1.43 -8.49 1.92
C GLY A 129 2.64 -7.71 1.46
N THR A 130 2.81 -7.52 0.15
CA THR A 130 3.93 -6.73 -0.40
C THR A 130 3.59 -5.26 -0.52
N GLY A 131 2.37 -4.96 -0.96
CA GLY A 131 1.89 -3.61 -1.22
C GLY A 131 0.45 -3.42 -0.81
N PHE A 132 0.08 -2.16 -0.68
CA PHE A 132 -1.25 -1.71 -0.32
C PHE A 132 -1.45 -0.29 -0.83
N THR A 133 -2.53 -0.06 -1.55
CA THR A 133 -2.96 1.27 -1.96
C THR A 133 -4.30 1.61 -1.32
N ASP A 134 -4.41 2.81 -0.78
CA ASP A 134 -5.70 3.33 -0.38
C ASP A 134 -5.84 4.80 -0.79
N MET A 135 -7.08 5.31 -0.70
CA MET A 135 -7.45 6.65 -1.09
C MET A 135 -7.60 7.57 0.10
N TYR A 136 -7.49 8.87 -0.16
CA TYR A 136 -7.90 9.90 0.76
C TYR A 136 -8.93 10.83 0.09
N SER A 137 -9.75 11.47 0.91
CA SER A 137 -10.89 12.26 0.46
C SER A 137 -10.80 13.72 0.89
N ASP A 138 -11.47 14.59 0.16
CA ASP A 138 -11.71 15.98 0.56
C ASP A 138 -12.69 16.07 1.75
N ALA A 139 -12.98 17.31 2.19
CA ALA A 139 -13.91 17.56 3.29
C ALA A 139 -15.35 17.15 2.99
N SER A 140 -15.69 16.95 1.71
CA SER A 140 -17.01 16.50 1.25
C SER A 140 -17.09 14.98 1.11
N GLY A 141 -16.00 14.24 1.43
CA GLY A 141 -15.93 12.79 1.31
C GLY A 141 -15.69 12.27 -0.12
N ASN A 142 -15.34 13.15 -1.07
CA ASN A 142 -14.98 12.71 -2.41
C ASN A 142 -13.54 12.24 -2.45
N PRO A 143 -13.23 11.07 -3.02
CA PRO A 143 -11.86 10.63 -3.23
C PRO A 143 -11.13 11.60 -4.15
N VAL A 144 -9.96 12.09 -3.72
CA VAL A 144 -9.18 13.08 -4.47
C VAL A 144 -7.74 12.64 -4.73
N GLY A 145 -7.32 11.52 -4.14
CA GLY A 145 -6.00 10.96 -4.37
C GLY A 145 -5.75 9.71 -3.54
N GLY A 146 -4.52 9.19 -3.61
CA GLY A 146 -4.13 7.98 -2.91
C GLY A 146 -2.69 8.00 -2.40
N PHE A 147 -2.39 7.01 -1.60
CA PHE A 147 -1.06 6.71 -1.08
C PHE A 147 -0.76 5.23 -1.25
N ILE A 148 0.52 4.91 -1.29
CA ILE A 148 1.01 3.52 -1.39
C ILE A 148 1.78 3.19 -0.12
N VAL A 149 1.57 1.98 0.38
CA VAL A 149 2.37 1.37 1.46
C VAL A 149 3.04 0.13 0.91
N LEU A 150 4.33 -0.02 1.14
CA LEU A 150 5.11 -1.20 0.74
C LEU A 150 5.77 -1.84 1.96
N ASP A 151 5.81 -3.17 1.97
CA ASP A 151 6.53 -3.94 2.99
C ASP A 151 8.02 -4.02 2.63
N ALA A 152 8.84 -3.25 3.36
CA ALA A 152 10.27 -3.22 3.12
C ALA A 152 10.97 -4.52 3.52
N ALA A 153 10.47 -5.23 4.54
CA ALA A 153 11.01 -6.51 4.98
C ALA A 153 10.76 -7.62 3.95
N VAL A 154 9.62 -7.58 3.25
CA VAL A 154 9.33 -8.50 2.14
C VAL A 154 10.19 -8.15 0.94
N LEU A 155 10.16 -6.89 0.47
CA LEU A 155 10.92 -6.46 -0.70
C LEU A 155 12.44 -6.57 -0.52
N GLY A 156 12.93 -6.45 0.71
CA GLY A 156 14.34 -6.64 1.03
C GLY A 156 14.91 -8.05 0.79
N LYS A 157 14.02 -9.05 0.61
CA LYS A 157 14.41 -10.47 0.48
C LYS A 157 14.50 -10.97 -0.95
N PHE A 158 13.95 -10.26 -1.92
CA PHE A 158 13.70 -10.80 -3.24
C PHE A 158 14.31 -9.96 -4.36
N THR A 159 14.74 -10.65 -5.43
CA THR A 159 14.85 -10.08 -6.77
C THR A 159 13.46 -10.01 -7.42
N ALA A 160 13.34 -9.38 -8.59
CA ALA A 160 12.07 -9.24 -9.28
C ALA A 160 11.40 -10.57 -9.63
N ASN A 161 12.16 -11.51 -10.21
CA ASN A 161 11.62 -12.81 -10.60
C ASN A 161 11.37 -13.72 -9.40
N ALA A 162 12.22 -13.65 -8.37
CA ALA A 162 12.01 -14.38 -7.13
C ALA A 162 10.76 -13.90 -6.39
N TRP A 163 10.51 -12.58 -6.34
CA TRP A 163 9.29 -12.00 -5.79
C TRP A 163 8.05 -12.42 -6.57
N ALA A 164 8.08 -12.28 -7.90
CA ALA A 164 6.97 -12.66 -8.75
C ALA A 164 6.63 -14.16 -8.61
N THR A 165 7.63 -15.02 -8.62
CA THR A 165 7.46 -16.47 -8.40
C THR A 165 6.85 -16.76 -7.03
N TRP A 166 7.34 -16.13 -5.97
CA TRP A 166 6.79 -16.28 -4.63
C TRP A 166 5.33 -15.81 -4.59
N LYS A 167 5.03 -14.61 -5.12
CA LYS A 167 3.71 -14.01 -5.10
C LYS A 167 2.68 -14.86 -5.84
N GLU A 168 3.01 -15.32 -7.05
CA GLU A 168 2.11 -16.12 -7.88
C GLU A 168 1.85 -17.52 -7.31
N ASN A 169 2.73 -18.04 -6.46
CA ASN A 169 2.51 -19.30 -5.75
C ASN A 169 1.66 -19.18 -4.49
N THR A 170 1.49 -17.98 -3.92
CA THR A 170 0.77 -17.81 -2.64
C THR A 170 -0.69 -18.28 -2.65
N PRO A 171 -1.48 -18.18 -3.75
CA PRO A 171 -2.85 -18.68 -3.80
C PRO A 171 -2.97 -20.21 -3.87
N PHE A 172 -1.88 -20.91 -4.17
CA PHE A 172 -1.90 -22.33 -4.47
C PHE A 172 -1.31 -23.16 -3.32
N LYS A 173 -1.87 -24.36 -3.11
CA LYS A 173 -1.22 -25.36 -2.25
C LYS A 173 -0.01 -25.93 -2.98
N PRO A 174 1.15 -26.09 -2.32
CA PRO A 174 2.32 -26.71 -2.92
C PRO A 174 1.98 -28.10 -3.49
N ALA A 175 2.39 -28.36 -4.72
CA ALA A 175 2.20 -29.64 -5.38
C ALA A 175 3.56 -30.16 -5.90
N LYS A 176 3.78 -31.49 -5.79
CA LYS A 176 5.02 -32.12 -6.26
C LYS A 176 5.09 -32.22 -7.78
N ALA A 177 3.92 -32.18 -8.45
CA ALA A 177 3.83 -32.46 -9.89
C ALA A 177 4.11 -31.24 -10.78
N TRP A 178 4.08 -30.03 -10.22
CA TRP A 178 4.31 -28.80 -11.00
C TRP A 178 4.93 -27.72 -10.13
N LYS A 179 5.64 -26.81 -10.76
CA LYS A 179 6.25 -25.62 -10.15
C LYS A 179 5.91 -24.44 -11.05
N LEU A 180 5.31 -23.41 -10.48
CA LEU A 180 5.09 -22.16 -11.17
C LEU A 180 6.34 -21.28 -10.99
N GLU A 181 6.89 -20.81 -12.11
CA GLU A 181 7.94 -19.79 -12.14
C GLU A 181 7.44 -18.59 -12.93
N ALA A 182 7.42 -17.41 -12.30
CA ALA A 182 7.09 -16.17 -12.97
C ALA A 182 8.37 -15.38 -13.26
N ARG A 183 8.47 -14.85 -14.48
CA ARG A 183 9.59 -14.00 -14.91
C ARG A 183 9.03 -12.66 -15.38
N ILE A 184 9.36 -11.60 -14.68
CA ILE A 184 8.95 -10.23 -14.96
C ILE A 184 10.12 -9.35 -15.40
N GLU A 185 11.37 -9.83 -15.22
CA GLU A 185 12.58 -9.12 -15.59
C GLU A 185 13.57 -10.02 -16.33
N GLY A 186 14.38 -9.42 -17.22
CA GLY A 186 15.54 -10.07 -17.81
C GLY A 186 16.68 -10.26 -16.79
N ALA A 187 17.64 -11.15 -17.10
CA ALA A 187 18.72 -11.47 -16.16
C ALA A 187 19.56 -10.25 -15.69
N ALA A 188 19.69 -9.23 -16.54
CA ALA A 188 20.46 -8.02 -16.22
C ALA A 188 19.72 -7.05 -15.28
N THR A 189 18.40 -7.18 -15.14
CA THR A 189 17.52 -6.31 -14.35
C THR A 189 16.76 -7.06 -13.27
N ASP A 190 17.08 -8.35 -13.08
CA ASP A 190 16.48 -9.19 -12.02
C ASP A 190 17.16 -8.90 -10.67
N ASP A 191 16.79 -7.77 -10.09
CA ASP A 191 17.28 -7.29 -8.83
C ASP A 191 16.11 -6.78 -7.94
N ARG A 192 16.43 -6.27 -6.74
CA ARG A 192 15.45 -5.69 -5.82
C ARG A 192 14.79 -4.44 -6.40
N ARG A 193 15.55 -3.61 -7.13
CA ARG A 193 15.01 -2.40 -7.80
C ARG A 193 13.94 -2.78 -8.83
N GLY A 194 14.15 -3.88 -9.57
CA GLY A 194 13.16 -4.43 -10.50
C GLY A 194 11.88 -4.86 -9.78
N ALA A 195 12.00 -5.55 -8.62
CA ALA A 195 10.85 -5.92 -7.80
C ALA A 195 10.08 -4.69 -7.31
N ILE A 196 10.78 -3.69 -6.76
CA ILE A 196 10.18 -2.43 -6.31
C ILE A 196 9.49 -1.70 -7.46
N ARG A 197 10.12 -1.61 -8.64
CA ARG A 197 9.54 -0.98 -9.83
C ARG A 197 8.24 -1.63 -10.25
N TYR A 198 8.21 -2.96 -10.28
CA TYR A 198 7.02 -3.71 -10.68
C TYR A 198 5.85 -3.47 -9.73
N ILE A 199 6.06 -3.67 -8.42
CA ILE A 199 4.97 -3.47 -7.44
C ILE A 199 4.54 -2.00 -7.38
N LEU A 200 5.46 -1.07 -7.51
CA LEU A 200 5.16 0.35 -7.54
C LEU A 200 4.27 0.71 -8.74
N LEU A 201 4.55 0.19 -9.94
CA LEU A 201 3.71 0.39 -11.12
C LEU A 201 2.31 -0.21 -10.93
N HIS A 202 2.21 -1.39 -10.29
CA HIS A 202 0.93 -2.02 -9.97
C HIS A 202 0.11 -1.12 -9.04
N GLU A 203 0.68 -0.70 -7.92
CA GLU A 203 0.01 0.14 -6.94
C GLU A 203 -0.33 1.55 -7.49
N LEU A 204 0.53 2.11 -8.33
CA LEU A 204 0.25 3.36 -9.02
C LEU A 204 -0.95 3.24 -9.98
N GLY A 205 -1.19 2.07 -10.56
CA GLY A 205 -2.40 1.78 -11.34
C GLY A 205 -3.67 2.00 -10.52
N HIS A 206 -3.67 1.56 -9.25
CA HIS A 206 -4.76 1.83 -8.32
C HIS A 206 -4.94 3.33 -8.05
N VAL A 207 -3.85 4.05 -7.76
CA VAL A 207 -3.91 5.51 -7.55
C VAL A 207 -4.47 6.24 -8.77
N LEU A 208 -4.06 5.86 -9.99
CA LEU A 208 -4.57 6.46 -11.23
C LEU A 208 -6.07 6.23 -11.42
N SER A 209 -6.60 5.12 -10.94
CA SER A 209 -8.00 4.76 -11.10
C SER A 209 -8.93 5.49 -10.13
N ILE A 210 -8.37 6.09 -9.05
CA ILE A 210 -9.16 6.82 -8.04
C ILE A 210 -9.94 7.95 -8.71
N ASN A 211 -11.25 7.97 -8.49
CA ASN A 211 -12.19 8.99 -9.00
C ASN A 211 -12.15 9.21 -10.53
N ARG A 212 -11.74 8.19 -11.31
CA ARG A 212 -11.73 8.25 -12.78
C ARG A 212 -12.94 7.59 -13.45
N GLY A 213 -13.83 7.01 -12.66
CA GLY A 213 -15.01 6.33 -13.18
C GLY A 213 -14.70 5.08 -14.00
N VAL A 214 -13.52 4.50 -13.85
CA VAL A 214 -13.11 3.28 -14.57
C VAL A 214 -13.62 2.00 -13.90
N HIS A 215 -13.83 2.07 -12.58
CA HIS A 215 -14.42 1.02 -11.74
C HIS A 215 -15.23 1.65 -10.59
N PRO A 216 -16.08 0.87 -9.88
CA PRO A 216 -16.75 1.32 -8.66
C PRO A 216 -15.74 1.74 -7.59
N ARG A 217 -16.14 2.65 -6.73
CA ARG A 217 -15.36 2.96 -5.52
C ARG A 217 -15.24 1.70 -4.65
N TRP A 218 -14.03 1.37 -4.21
CA TRP A 218 -13.80 0.17 -3.37
C TRP A 218 -14.11 0.39 -1.88
N ASP A 219 -14.33 1.64 -1.46
CA ASP A 219 -14.68 2.01 -0.08
C ASP A 219 -16.19 2.02 0.18
N ILE A 220 -17.01 1.69 -0.84
CA ILE A 220 -18.45 1.50 -0.69
C ILE A 220 -18.86 0.07 -1.08
N PRO A 221 -19.86 -0.51 -0.40
CA PRO A 221 -20.37 -1.83 -0.76
C PRO A 221 -20.96 -1.85 -2.18
N PRO A 222 -20.92 -2.97 -2.91
CA PRO A 222 -21.58 -3.10 -4.20
C PRO A 222 -23.08 -2.75 -4.18
N ALA A 223 -23.77 -3.06 -3.07
CA ALA A 223 -25.18 -2.70 -2.89
C ALA A 223 -25.45 -1.18 -2.91
N GLU A 224 -24.48 -0.36 -2.48
CA GLU A 224 -24.59 1.09 -2.41
C GLU A 224 -24.22 1.78 -3.74
N VAL A 225 -23.64 1.05 -4.71
CA VAL A 225 -23.28 1.63 -6.00
C VAL A 225 -24.56 1.99 -6.77
N PRO A 226 -24.75 3.26 -7.24
CA PRO A 226 -25.96 3.67 -7.95
C PRO A 226 -26.27 2.78 -9.15
N ALA A 227 -27.55 2.45 -9.36
CA ALA A 227 -27.97 1.58 -10.47
C ALA A 227 -27.67 2.18 -11.86
N THR A 228 -27.60 3.50 -11.93
CA THR A 228 -27.27 4.25 -13.15
C THR A 228 -25.79 4.40 -13.40
N ALA A 229 -24.93 4.07 -12.41
CA ALA A 229 -23.47 4.17 -12.58
C ALA A 229 -22.98 3.22 -13.68
N ARG A 230 -22.03 3.69 -14.47
CA ARG A 230 -21.34 2.94 -15.52
C ARG A 230 -19.84 3.10 -15.35
N PHE A 231 -19.13 2.01 -15.55
CA PHE A 231 -17.68 1.95 -15.35
C PHE A 231 -17.05 1.26 -16.56
N PRO A 232 -16.64 2.02 -17.60
CA PRO A 232 -16.23 1.44 -18.88
C PRO A 232 -15.20 0.34 -18.83
N PHE A 233 -14.24 0.42 -17.89
CA PHE A 233 -13.23 -0.63 -17.73
C PHE A 233 -13.77 -1.83 -16.94
N PHE A 234 -14.45 -1.60 -15.82
CA PHE A 234 -15.02 -2.64 -14.98
C PHE A 234 -16.09 -3.44 -15.74
N ASP A 235 -16.96 -2.74 -16.47
CA ASP A 235 -18.10 -3.33 -17.20
C ASP A 235 -17.66 -4.24 -18.35
N LEU A 236 -16.35 -4.27 -18.73
CA LEU A 236 -15.80 -5.21 -19.71
C LEU A 236 -15.80 -6.66 -19.21
N SER A 237 -15.69 -6.87 -17.90
CA SER A 237 -15.50 -8.23 -17.34
C SER A 237 -16.35 -8.49 -16.11
N TRP A 238 -16.94 -7.48 -15.53
CA TRP A 238 -17.65 -7.56 -14.25
C TRP A 238 -19.00 -6.89 -14.30
N THR A 239 -19.89 -7.35 -13.43
CA THR A 239 -21.20 -6.73 -13.16
C THR A 239 -21.40 -6.59 -11.64
N ILE A 240 -22.33 -5.72 -11.26
CA ILE A 240 -22.66 -5.45 -9.85
C ILE A 240 -23.94 -6.16 -9.48
N ASP A 241 -23.83 -7.25 -8.73
CA ASP A 241 -24.96 -7.91 -8.08
C ASP A 241 -25.28 -7.18 -6.76
N ARG A 242 -26.16 -6.18 -6.83
CA ARG A 242 -26.53 -5.36 -5.67
C ARG A 242 -27.30 -6.14 -4.62
N LYS A 243 -28.08 -7.14 -5.02
CA LYS A 243 -28.83 -7.99 -4.08
C LYS A 243 -27.91 -8.92 -3.31
N GLY A 244 -26.92 -9.49 -3.99
CA GLY A 244 -25.89 -10.32 -3.37
C GLY A 244 -24.74 -9.52 -2.74
N ASP A 245 -24.76 -8.19 -2.86
CA ASP A 245 -23.70 -7.27 -2.38
C ASP A 245 -22.30 -7.75 -2.79
N ARG A 246 -22.11 -8.02 -4.08
CA ARG A 246 -20.88 -8.59 -4.65
C ARG A 246 -20.66 -8.14 -6.10
N TYR A 247 -19.42 -8.32 -6.55
CA TYR A 247 -19.07 -8.27 -7.96
C TYR A 247 -19.08 -9.68 -8.55
N ALA A 248 -19.61 -9.82 -9.76
CA ALA A 248 -19.69 -11.08 -10.48
C ALA A 248 -19.06 -10.97 -11.88
N SER A 249 -18.39 -12.03 -12.34
CA SER A 249 -17.89 -12.09 -13.70
C SER A 249 -19.04 -12.17 -14.70
N ILE A 250 -18.95 -11.45 -15.83
CA ILE A 250 -19.89 -11.57 -16.94
C ILE A 250 -19.60 -12.80 -17.82
N PHE A 251 -18.41 -13.40 -17.71
CA PHE A 251 -17.96 -14.52 -18.54
C PHE A 251 -18.18 -15.89 -17.85
N ASP A 252 -18.21 -15.89 -16.53
CA ASP A 252 -18.38 -17.12 -15.75
C ASP A 252 -19.40 -16.90 -14.63
N ALA A 253 -20.61 -17.38 -14.88
CA ALA A 253 -21.69 -17.31 -13.89
C ALA A 253 -21.40 -18.11 -12.60
N GLY A 254 -20.46 -19.08 -12.65
CA GLY A 254 -19.98 -19.82 -11.49
C GLY A 254 -18.87 -19.12 -10.74
N PHE A 255 -18.19 -18.16 -11.38
CA PHE A 255 -17.16 -17.35 -10.75
C PHE A 255 -17.79 -16.22 -9.95
N THR A 256 -18.02 -16.48 -8.70
CA THR A 256 -18.32 -15.43 -7.73
C THR A 256 -17.00 -15.06 -7.04
N ALA A 257 -16.65 -13.77 -7.02
CA ALA A 257 -15.63 -13.31 -6.12
C ALA A 257 -16.03 -13.73 -4.71
N VAL A 258 -15.36 -14.76 -4.18
CA VAL A 258 -15.72 -15.36 -2.90
C VAL A 258 -15.42 -14.31 -1.83
N ARG A 259 -16.49 -13.74 -1.27
CA ARG A 259 -16.38 -13.03 0.00
C ARG A 259 -15.95 -14.04 1.07
N GLY A 260 -14.82 -13.79 1.69
CA GLY A 260 -14.29 -14.63 2.76
C GLY A 260 -13.01 -15.39 2.44
N GLY A 261 -12.53 -15.36 1.19
CA GLY A 261 -11.12 -15.58 0.95
C GLY A 261 -10.35 -14.36 1.48
N ARG A 262 -9.26 -14.57 2.22
CA ARG A 262 -8.34 -13.48 2.53
C ARG A 262 -8.00 -12.79 1.22
N PHE A 263 -8.38 -11.52 1.06
CA PHE A 263 -7.77 -10.69 0.04
C PHE A 263 -6.31 -10.59 0.42
N LEU A 264 -5.46 -11.30 -0.29
CA LEU A 264 -4.02 -11.09 -0.15
C LEU A 264 -3.78 -9.67 -0.65
N LYS A 265 -3.25 -8.82 0.23
CA LYS A 265 -2.70 -7.53 -0.20
C LYS A 265 -1.65 -7.83 -1.27
N CYS A 266 -1.68 -7.10 -2.36
CA CYS A 266 -0.77 -7.27 -3.51
C CYS A 266 0.70 -7.22 -3.14
#